data_00e19254507d77150937aa51a6423daa
#
_entry.id   00e19254507d77150937aa51a6423daa
#
_cell.length_a   1.000
_cell.length_b   1.000
_cell.length_c   1.000
_cell.angle_alpha   90.00
_cell.angle_beta   90.00
_cell.angle_gamma   90.00
#
_symmetry.space_group_name_H-M   'P 1'
#
loop_
_entity.id
_entity.type
_entity.pdbx_description
1 polymer ?
#
loop_
_entity_poly.entity_id
_entity_poly.type
_entity_poly.pdbx_seq_one_letter_code
_entity_poly.pdbx_strand_id
1 'polypeptide(L)'
;RVLLPLDRTASADEYEPIARKMAEYIGLELCDPTTFEVSRLMYWPSCCSDSQYIYVWKDKPLLSVKGLLGQYEDWRDCTLWPQVPGSQNLPTKLAVKQGDPEAKNGVVGAFCRTYDIYRAMDELIPGMYEPVESMPGRYTYLGGSTTGGAVIYDSGKFLYSHHATDPCSGKLVNAFDLVRLHRFGDKDDEAQPGTPTNRLPSYRAMCELATQDPDVSALMSQERYQEAVKDFEGVEATNDAEPANWMDRLEINSQTGLPKATIDNVWIILENDPLLKGKFALNQFAGRGEVLDALPWNASTKRRLWDDNDNNGLYWYMEKVHHITGNGKIDGALSLHTTQHAFNEVQDYLQSLKWDGVPRLDTLFIDYLGAEDSPYTRAVTRKAFTAAVTRAMVPGSKYDNMLILAGPQGIGKSTLLDKMSRGWFNDSIRTFEGKEASELLQGVWLVEIGELDAFRKTDVACIKQFLSLRSDRFRAAYGRHVKELPRCCVFFGTTNTSDYLRDRTG
;
A
#
# COMPACT_ATOMS: atom_id res chain seq x y z
N ARG A 1 50.40 0.35 -32.03
CA ARG A 1 49.64 1.64 -31.98
C ARG A 1 50.21 2.55 -33.05
N VAL A 2 49.34 3.34 -33.70
CA VAL A 2 49.70 4.37 -34.68
C VAL A 2 49.29 5.71 -34.12
N LEU A 3 50.21 6.69 -34.13
CA LEU A 3 49.96 8.05 -33.74
C LEU A 3 50.13 8.93 -34.97
N LEU A 4 49.12 9.72 -35.28
CA LEU A 4 49.03 10.54 -36.47
C LEU A 4 48.78 12.01 -36.03
N PRO A 5 49.80 12.86 -35.96
CA PRO A 5 49.66 14.26 -35.56
C PRO A 5 48.83 15.03 -36.58
N LEU A 6 47.92 15.89 -36.09
CA LEU A 6 47.08 16.77 -36.91
C LEU A 6 47.70 18.13 -37.10
N ASP A 7 47.36 18.82 -38.19
CA ASP A 7 47.80 20.18 -38.51
C ASP A 7 47.17 21.26 -37.57
N ARG A 8 46.08 20.96 -36.91
CA ARG A 8 45.43 21.76 -35.88
C ARG A 8 44.66 20.91 -34.89
N THR A 9 44.22 21.48 -33.81
CA THR A 9 43.29 20.83 -32.89
C THR A 9 41.95 20.58 -33.60
N ALA A 10 41.46 19.35 -33.50
CA ALA A 10 40.13 18.96 -33.94
C ALA A 10 39.14 19.17 -32.79
N SER A 11 37.92 19.61 -33.11
CA SER A 11 36.82 19.63 -32.14
C SER A 11 36.37 18.20 -31.80
N ALA A 12 35.59 18.05 -30.76
CA ALA A 12 35.02 16.74 -30.39
C ALA A 12 34.24 16.11 -31.55
N ASP A 13 33.41 16.91 -32.21
CA ASP A 13 32.60 16.41 -33.36
C ASP A 13 33.43 16.10 -34.61
N GLU A 14 34.57 16.78 -34.82
CA GLU A 14 35.48 16.51 -35.93
C GLU A 14 36.33 15.22 -35.71
N TYR A 15 36.55 14.80 -34.46
CA TYR A 15 37.49 13.73 -34.15
C TYR A 15 37.05 12.38 -34.73
N GLU A 16 35.81 11.97 -34.49
CA GLU A 16 35.32 10.66 -34.89
C GLU A 16 35.34 10.46 -36.43
N PRO A 17 34.83 11.38 -37.27
CA PRO A 17 34.92 11.25 -38.70
C PRO A 17 36.38 11.23 -39.20
N ILE A 18 37.27 12.03 -38.62
CA ILE A 18 38.73 11.96 -38.95
C ILE A 18 39.31 10.61 -38.62
N ALA A 19 39.07 10.11 -37.40
CA ALA A 19 39.61 8.83 -36.94
C ALA A 19 39.08 7.67 -37.78
N ARG A 20 37.79 7.66 -38.15
CA ARG A 20 37.20 6.65 -39.03
C ARG A 20 37.73 6.71 -40.45
N LYS A 21 37.96 7.91 -41.00
CA LYS A 21 38.55 8.08 -42.32
C LYS A 21 40.00 7.57 -42.35
N MET A 22 40.74 7.85 -41.29
CA MET A 22 42.09 7.30 -41.17
C MET A 22 42.09 5.76 -41.00
N ALA A 23 41.16 5.21 -40.25
CA ALA A 23 40.99 3.76 -40.14
C ALA A 23 40.64 3.09 -41.47
N GLU A 24 39.87 3.75 -42.34
CA GLU A 24 39.59 3.27 -43.70
C GLU A 24 40.85 3.12 -44.53
N TYR A 25 41.81 4.04 -44.40
CA TYR A 25 43.11 3.93 -45.04
C TYR A 25 44.02 2.83 -44.47
N ILE A 26 43.91 2.55 -43.17
CA ILE A 26 44.73 1.53 -42.50
C ILE A 26 44.14 0.13 -42.69
N GLY A 27 42.85 0.04 -42.79
CA GLY A 27 42.03 -1.16 -42.75
C GLY A 27 41.13 -1.12 -41.49
N LEU A 28 39.84 -0.94 -41.68
CA LEU A 28 38.85 -0.82 -40.57
C LEU A 28 38.83 -2.04 -39.67
N GLU A 29 39.07 -3.24 -40.22
CA GLU A 29 39.11 -4.52 -39.49
C GLU A 29 40.32 -4.63 -38.55
N LEU A 30 41.35 -3.80 -38.76
CA LEU A 30 42.57 -3.78 -37.94
C LEU A 30 42.47 -2.78 -36.78
N CYS A 31 41.42 -2.00 -36.75
CA CYS A 31 41.21 -0.92 -35.76
C CYS A 31 40.25 -1.37 -34.64
N ASP A 32 40.59 -1.03 -33.40
CA ASP A 32 39.67 -1.17 -32.27
C ASP A 32 38.57 -0.12 -32.38
N PRO A 33 37.28 -0.51 -32.48
CA PRO A 33 36.16 0.46 -32.60
C PRO A 33 36.11 1.49 -31.48
N THR A 34 36.61 1.17 -30.30
CA THR A 34 36.62 2.09 -29.16
C THR A 34 37.63 3.24 -29.32
N THR A 35 38.56 3.17 -30.27
CA THR A 35 39.51 4.26 -30.54
C THR A 35 38.87 5.45 -31.24
N PHE A 36 37.66 5.32 -31.75
CA PHE A 36 36.90 6.43 -32.36
C PHE A 36 36.21 7.30 -31.32
N GLU A 37 36.09 6.87 -30.06
CA GLU A 37 35.49 7.65 -28.96
C GLU A 37 36.45 8.78 -28.54
N VAL A 38 35.97 10.01 -28.54
CA VAL A 38 36.76 11.21 -28.20
C VAL A 38 37.34 11.15 -26.78
N SER A 39 36.62 10.55 -25.85
CA SER A 39 36.98 10.42 -24.42
C SER A 39 37.87 9.22 -24.12
N ARG A 40 38.29 8.44 -25.14
CA ARG A 40 39.04 7.20 -24.93
C ARG A 40 40.43 7.45 -24.39
N LEU A 41 40.73 6.90 -23.22
CA LEU A 41 42.06 6.90 -22.65
C LEU A 41 43.00 5.96 -23.45
N MET A 42 44.17 6.47 -23.79
CA MET A 42 45.24 5.69 -24.35
C MET A 42 46.39 5.54 -23.35
N TYR A 43 46.64 4.30 -22.91
CA TYR A 43 47.78 4.02 -22.03
C TYR A 43 49.10 4.17 -22.77
N TRP A 44 50.16 4.57 -22.06
CA TRP A 44 51.51 4.57 -22.62
C TRP A 44 51.90 3.18 -23.17
N PRO A 45 52.58 3.11 -24.30
CA PRO A 45 53.07 1.85 -24.82
C PRO A 45 53.99 1.16 -23.81
N SER A 46 53.72 -0.10 -23.55
CA SER A 46 54.57 -0.97 -22.72
C SER A 46 54.72 -2.32 -23.39
N CYS A 47 55.82 -3.01 -23.14
CA CYS A 47 56.03 -4.38 -23.56
C CYS A 47 56.56 -5.19 -22.38
N CYS A 48 56.40 -6.53 -22.45
CA CYS A 48 56.99 -7.43 -21.47
C CYS A 48 58.54 -7.36 -21.54
N SER A 49 59.21 -7.67 -20.45
CA SER A 49 60.68 -7.59 -20.34
C SER A 49 61.42 -8.52 -21.32
N ASP A 50 60.72 -9.55 -21.77
CA ASP A 50 61.22 -10.56 -22.73
C ASP A 50 60.82 -10.29 -24.20
N SER A 51 60.11 -9.17 -24.43
CA SER A 51 59.65 -8.77 -25.76
C SER A 51 60.48 -7.64 -26.34
N GLN A 52 60.60 -7.60 -27.66
CA GLN A 52 61.28 -6.53 -28.33
C GLN A 52 60.38 -5.30 -28.45
N TYR A 53 60.82 -4.15 -27.91
CA TYR A 53 60.15 -2.89 -28.11
C TYR A 53 60.54 -2.28 -29.46
N ILE A 54 59.56 -2.13 -30.36
CA ILE A 54 59.78 -1.54 -31.69
C ILE A 54 59.11 -0.17 -31.71
N TYR A 55 59.90 0.86 -32.02
CA TYR A 55 59.43 2.21 -32.26
C TYR A 55 59.89 2.68 -33.63
N VAL A 56 58.97 3.08 -34.48
CA VAL A 56 59.27 3.65 -35.79
C VAL A 56 58.65 5.02 -35.88
N TRP A 57 59.48 6.00 -36.13
CA TRP A 57 59.06 7.38 -36.40
C TRP A 57 59.39 7.74 -37.84
N LYS A 58 58.48 8.45 -38.48
CA LYS A 58 58.64 8.94 -39.85
C LYS A 58 58.37 10.44 -39.90
N ASP A 59 59.30 11.22 -40.37
CA ASP A 59 59.14 12.67 -40.62
C ASP A 59 58.29 12.86 -41.87
N LYS A 60 57.02 13.14 -41.66
CA LYS A 60 56.00 13.37 -42.69
C LYS A 60 55.19 14.64 -42.33
N PRO A 61 54.59 15.30 -43.34
CA PRO A 61 53.67 16.41 -43.06
C PRO A 61 52.54 16.00 -42.11
N LEU A 62 52.13 16.94 -41.27
CA LEU A 62 50.97 16.76 -40.38
C LEU A 62 49.72 16.48 -41.20
N LEU A 63 48.80 15.65 -40.65
CA LEU A 63 47.57 15.34 -41.33
C LEU A 63 46.64 16.58 -41.32
N SER A 64 46.15 16.95 -42.51
CA SER A 64 45.27 18.08 -42.64
C SER A 64 43.83 17.68 -42.19
N VAL A 65 43.38 18.28 -41.10
CA VAL A 65 41.99 18.16 -40.61
C VAL A 65 40.97 18.52 -41.69
N LYS A 66 41.20 19.71 -42.34
CA LYS A 66 40.35 20.16 -43.45
C LYS A 66 40.38 19.16 -44.65
N GLY A 67 41.54 18.64 -44.95
CA GLY A 67 41.73 17.72 -46.07
C GLY A 67 41.03 16.36 -45.83
N LEU A 68 41.05 15.85 -44.61
CA LEU A 68 40.34 14.61 -44.24
C LEU A 68 38.83 14.78 -44.21
N LEU A 69 38.35 15.86 -43.58
CA LEU A 69 36.91 16.13 -43.55
C LEU A 69 36.30 16.45 -44.92
N GLY A 70 37.11 17.06 -45.79
CA GLY A 70 36.73 17.38 -47.18
C GLY A 70 36.65 16.15 -48.11
N GLN A 71 36.95 14.94 -47.62
CA GLN A 71 36.74 13.68 -48.36
C GLN A 71 35.34 13.09 -48.18
N TYR A 72 34.59 13.62 -47.25
CA TYR A 72 33.17 13.27 -47.11
C TYR A 72 32.33 14.20 -47.98
N GLU A 73 31.19 13.74 -48.44
CA GLU A 73 30.16 14.57 -49.05
C GLU A 73 29.62 15.54 -48.01
N ASP A 74 29.27 15.05 -46.83
CA ASP A 74 29.05 15.79 -45.61
C ASP A 74 29.61 15.01 -44.40
N TRP A 75 30.70 15.52 -43.81
CA TRP A 75 31.32 14.88 -42.65
C TRP A 75 30.46 14.95 -41.38
N ARG A 76 29.46 15.81 -41.36
CA ARG A 76 28.54 15.93 -40.22
C ARG A 76 27.50 14.83 -40.23
N ASP A 77 27.20 14.25 -41.37
CA ASP A 77 26.28 13.12 -41.48
C ASP A 77 26.94 11.83 -41.02
N CYS A 78 26.59 11.40 -39.79
CA CYS A 78 27.15 10.18 -39.19
C CYS A 78 26.85 8.90 -40.01
N THR A 79 25.91 8.93 -40.90
CA THR A 79 25.53 7.80 -41.73
C THR A 79 26.54 7.52 -42.84
N LEU A 80 27.30 8.56 -43.25
CA LEU A 80 28.34 8.50 -44.26
C LEU A 80 29.71 8.04 -43.71
N TRP A 81 29.84 7.87 -42.40
CA TRP A 81 31.09 7.50 -41.78
C TRP A 81 31.45 6.02 -42.04
N PRO A 82 32.71 5.70 -42.33
CA PRO A 82 33.17 4.33 -42.49
C PRO A 82 32.88 3.48 -41.25
N GLN A 83 32.27 2.30 -41.43
CA GLN A 83 31.87 1.42 -40.32
C GLN A 83 32.82 0.22 -40.24
N VAL A 84 33.31 -0.11 -39.01
CA VAL A 84 34.07 -1.31 -38.76
C VAL A 84 33.18 -2.54 -38.98
N PRO A 85 33.63 -3.54 -39.74
CA PRO A 85 32.89 -4.77 -39.93
C PRO A 85 32.46 -5.39 -38.58
N GLY A 86 31.18 -5.62 -38.39
CA GLY A 86 30.61 -6.16 -37.17
C GLY A 86 30.39 -5.14 -36.02
N SER A 87 30.74 -3.86 -36.19
CA SER A 87 30.44 -2.81 -35.19
C SER A 87 28.93 -2.51 -35.10
N GLN A 88 28.16 -2.80 -36.15
CA GLN A 88 26.69 -2.72 -36.15
C GLN A 88 26.05 -3.59 -35.05
N ASN A 89 26.76 -4.59 -34.55
CA ASN A 89 26.31 -5.45 -33.46
C ASN A 89 26.68 -4.91 -32.05
N LEU A 90 27.41 -3.80 -31.96
CA LEU A 90 27.84 -3.25 -30.67
C LEU A 90 26.64 -2.82 -29.80
N PRO A 91 25.67 -2.03 -30.29
CA PRO A 91 24.48 -1.69 -29.52
C PRO A 91 23.68 -2.92 -29.11
N THR A 92 23.53 -3.91 -29.99
CA THR A 92 22.85 -5.18 -29.69
C THR A 92 23.56 -5.95 -28.58
N LYS A 93 24.91 -6.04 -28.63
CA LYS A 93 25.72 -6.69 -27.56
C LYS A 93 25.58 -5.92 -26.23
N LEU A 94 25.55 -4.59 -26.26
CA LEU A 94 25.37 -3.77 -25.10
C LEU A 94 23.94 -3.90 -24.52
N ALA A 95 22.91 -4.00 -25.37
CA ALA A 95 21.54 -4.26 -24.97
C ALA A 95 21.40 -5.61 -24.25
N VAL A 96 22.00 -6.68 -24.80
CA VAL A 96 22.00 -7.99 -24.13
C VAL A 96 22.71 -7.93 -22.77
N LYS A 97 23.81 -7.19 -22.66
CA LYS A 97 24.53 -7.01 -21.38
C LYS A 97 23.74 -6.19 -20.38
N GLN A 98 23.00 -5.18 -20.83
CA GLN A 98 22.20 -4.29 -19.96
C GLN A 98 20.91 -4.95 -19.49
N GLY A 99 20.38 -5.90 -20.27
CA GLY A 99 19.08 -6.55 -20.08
C GLY A 99 17.92 -5.63 -20.43
N ASP A 100 16.71 -6.18 -20.43
CA ASP A 100 15.50 -5.42 -20.71
C ASP A 100 15.26 -4.36 -19.62
N PRO A 101 15.22 -3.06 -19.96
CA PRO A 101 14.98 -1.99 -18.98
C PRO A 101 13.59 -2.07 -18.35
N GLU A 102 12.59 -2.58 -19.07
CA GLU A 102 11.21 -2.74 -18.58
C GLU A 102 11.10 -3.89 -17.56
N ALA A 103 11.97 -4.91 -17.66
CA ALA A 103 12.02 -6.01 -16.72
C ALA A 103 12.76 -5.68 -15.41
N LYS A 104 13.36 -4.51 -15.28
CA LYS A 104 14.05 -4.09 -14.06
C LYS A 104 13.04 -3.78 -12.96
N ASN A 105 13.38 -4.19 -11.73
CA ASN A 105 12.57 -3.86 -10.55
C ASN A 105 12.76 -2.40 -10.10
N GLY A 106 11.79 -1.87 -9.38
CA GLY A 106 11.84 -0.55 -8.75
C GLY A 106 11.70 0.62 -9.73
N VAL A 107 12.21 1.79 -9.32
CA VAL A 107 11.98 3.07 -10.01
C VAL A 107 12.42 3.05 -11.48
N VAL A 108 13.58 2.45 -11.78
CA VAL A 108 14.12 2.40 -13.14
C VAL A 108 13.19 1.60 -14.07
N GLY A 109 12.74 0.43 -13.63
CA GLY A 109 11.83 -0.40 -14.44
C GLY A 109 10.47 0.26 -14.62
N ALA A 110 9.87 0.78 -13.56
CA ALA A 110 8.61 1.48 -13.63
C ALA A 110 8.68 2.69 -14.56
N PHE A 111 9.76 3.48 -14.47
CA PHE A 111 9.98 4.60 -15.39
C PHE A 111 10.07 4.14 -16.84
N CYS A 112 10.84 3.07 -17.15
CA CYS A 112 11.00 2.57 -18.51
C CYS A 112 9.75 1.88 -19.08
N ARG A 113 8.83 1.40 -18.22
CA ARG A 113 7.50 0.91 -18.64
C ARG A 113 6.52 2.05 -18.90
N THR A 114 6.70 3.20 -18.23
CA THR A 114 5.87 4.41 -18.42
C THR A 114 6.36 5.23 -19.61
N TYR A 115 7.69 5.37 -19.75
CA TYR A 115 8.33 6.17 -20.78
C TYR A 115 9.27 5.32 -21.62
N ASP A 116 8.98 5.20 -22.92
CA ASP A 116 9.98 4.77 -23.89
C ASP A 116 10.90 5.96 -24.27
N ILE A 117 11.87 5.73 -25.11
CA ILE A 117 12.81 6.77 -25.57
C ILE A 117 12.07 7.92 -26.27
N TYR A 118 11.04 7.63 -27.08
CA TYR A 118 10.30 8.64 -27.84
C TYR A 118 9.53 9.57 -26.92
N ARG A 119 8.74 8.99 -26.02
CA ARG A 119 7.97 9.76 -25.05
C ARG A 119 8.86 10.54 -24.09
N ALA A 120 9.99 9.96 -23.66
CA ALA A 120 10.96 10.63 -22.81
C ALA A 120 11.62 11.86 -23.49
N MET A 121 11.92 11.75 -24.79
CA MET A 121 12.42 12.87 -25.59
C MET A 121 11.41 14.00 -25.69
N ASP A 122 10.16 13.67 -25.99
CA ASP A 122 9.11 14.66 -26.27
C ASP A 122 8.64 15.38 -25.00
N GLU A 123 8.44 14.65 -23.90
CA GLU A 123 7.83 15.19 -22.68
C GLU A 123 8.85 15.68 -21.67
N LEU A 124 10.00 15.00 -21.53
CA LEU A 124 10.93 15.24 -20.43
C LEU A 124 12.19 15.99 -20.81
N ILE A 125 12.62 15.90 -22.08
CA ILE A 125 13.78 16.64 -22.63
C ILE A 125 13.43 17.26 -23.99
N PRO A 126 12.33 18.03 -24.09
CA PRO A 126 11.88 18.60 -25.36
C PRO A 126 12.95 19.51 -25.99
N GLY A 127 13.07 19.41 -27.31
CA GLY A 127 14.00 20.28 -28.08
C GLY A 127 15.48 19.89 -27.98
N MET A 128 15.81 18.71 -27.41
CA MET A 128 17.18 18.20 -27.40
C MET A 128 17.51 17.38 -28.65
N TYR A 129 16.49 16.74 -29.23
CA TYR A 129 16.65 15.89 -30.41
C TYR A 129 15.60 16.21 -31.48
N GLU A 130 16.00 16.10 -32.74
CA GLU A 130 15.15 16.27 -33.91
C GLU A 130 15.19 15.02 -34.78
N PRO A 131 14.05 14.47 -35.22
CA PRO A 131 14.01 13.30 -36.07
C PRO A 131 14.60 13.59 -37.45
N VAL A 132 15.28 12.62 -38.05
CA VAL A 132 15.76 12.70 -39.43
C VAL A 132 14.66 12.15 -40.35
N GLU A 133 13.95 13.00 -41.08
CA GLU A 133 12.79 12.63 -41.91
C GLU A 133 13.09 11.50 -42.89
N SER A 134 14.29 11.48 -43.48
CA SER A 134 14.72 10.45 -44.45
C SER A 134 15.08 9.10 -43.83
N MET A 135 15.22 9.00 -42.51
CA MET A 135 15.75 7.80 -41.83
C MET A 135 15.00 7.51 -40.53
N PRO A 136 13.93 6.72 -40.56
CA PRO A 136 13.17 6.36 -39.36
C PRO A 136 14.06 5.76 -38.24
N GLY A 137 13.87 6.23 -37.01
CA GLY A 137 14.63 5.78 -35.84
C GLY A 137 16.01 6.45 -35.65
N ARG A 138 16.33 7.45 -36.52
CA ARG A 138 17.52 8.32 -36.35
C ARG A 138 17.13 9.73 -35.94
N TYR A 139 17.94 10.29 -35.07
CA TYR A 139 17.76 11.61 -34.49
C TYR A 139 19.05 12.43 -34.53
N THR A 140 18.91 13.72 -34.63
CA THR A 140 20.00 14.70 -34.52
C THR A 140 19.97 15.32 -33.14
N TYR A 141 21.09 15.29 -32.41
CA TYR A 141 21.23 16.06 -31.17
C TYR A 141 21.49 17.52 -31.50
N LEU A 142 20.63 18.42 -31.01
CA LEU A 142 20.68 19.84 -31.38
C LEU A 142 21.78 20.64 -30.68
N GLY A 143 22.37 20.10 -29.62
CA GLY A 143 23.54 20.70 -28.95
C GLY A 143 24.89 20.43 -29.63
N GLY A 144 24.91 19.66 -30.75
CA GLY A 144 26.10 19.33 -31.52
C GLY A 144 26.08 19.89 -32.93
N SER A 145 27.13 19.60 -33.70
CA SER A 145 27.28 20.04 -35.10
C SER A 145 27.12 18.89 -36.12
N THR A 146 26.93 17.64 -35.65
CA THR A 146 26.71 16.46 -36.48
C THR A 146 25.21 16.12 -36.60
N THR A 147 24.82 15.41 -37.66
CA THR A 147 23.43 15.06 -37.95
C THR A 147 23.24 13.54 -37.98
N GLY A 148 22.06 13.05 -37.57
CA GLY A 148 21.65 11.65 -37.68
C GLY A 148 22.44 10.64 -36.83
N GLY A 149 23.16 11.12 -35.83
CA GLY A 149 24.07 10.28 -35.03
C GLY A 149 23.40 9.57 -33.85
N ALA A 150 22.22 9.97 -33.43
CA ALA A 150 21.47 9.27 -32.39
C ALA A 150 20.52 8.23 -33.01
N VAL A 151 20.62 6.99 -32.58
CA VAL A 151 19.87 5.85 -33.14
C VAL A 151 19.10 5.15 -32.06
N ILE A 152 17.81 4.92 -32.31
CA ILE A 152 16.91 4.22 -31.39
C ILE A 152 16.85 2.74 -31.76
N TYR A 153 16.93 1.87 -30.76
CA TYR A 153 16.94 0.42 -30.88
C TYR A 153 15.81 -0.21 -30.08
N ASP A 154 15.50 -1.46 -30.42
CA ASP A 154 14.56 -2.31 -29.70
C ASP A 154 13.20 -1.63 -29.44
N SER A 155 12.62 -1.10 -30.53
CA SER A 155 11.29 -0.46 -30.53
C SER A 155 11.13 0.65 -29.50
N GLY A 156 12.17 1.43 -29.23
CA GLY A 156 12.11 2.56 -28.30
C GLY A 156 12.69 2.29 -26.91
N LYS A 157 13.24 1.09 -26.64
CA LYS A 157 13.82 0.77 -25.33
C LYS A 157 15.19 1.38 -25.09
N PHE A 158 15.97 1.58 -26.16
CA PHE A 158 17.34 2.07 -26.06
C PHE A 158 17.64 3.13 -27.09
N LEU A 159 18.54 4.04 -26.72
CA LEU A 159 19.18 5.00 -27.62
C LEU A 159 20.71 4.83 -27.52
N TYR A 160 21.38 4.91 -28.67
CA TYR A 160 22.83 5.04 -28.76
C TYR A 160 23.17 6.28 -29.56
N SER A 161 24.04 7.14 -29.03
CA SER A 161 24.45 8.39 -29.69
C SER A 161 25.91 8.35 -30.12
N HIS A 162 26.14 8.69 -31.39
CA HIS A 162 27.44 8.97 -31.99
C HIS A 162 27.83 10.46 -31.94
N HIS A 163 26.91 11.33 -31.49
CA HIS A 163 27.22 12.76 -31.33
C HIS A 163 28.20 12.95 -30.17
N ALA A 164 29.40 13.46 -30.46
CA ALA A 164 30.48 13.56 -29.47
C ALA A 164 30.14 14.51 -28.29
N THR A 165 29.34 15.52 -28.55
CA THR A 165 28.89 16.52 -27.56
C THR A 165 27.62 16.12 -26.82
N ASP A 166 26.96 15.03 -27.22
CA ASP A 166 25.79 14.52 -26.53
C ASP A 166 26.17 13.93 -25.16
N PRO A 167 25.49 14.25 -24.07
CA PRO A 167 25.68 13.60 -22.76
C PRO A 167 25.60 12.05 -22.81
N CYS A 168 24.89 11.50 -23.81
CA CYS A 168 24.76 10.07 -24.05
C CYS A 168 25.82 9.50 -25.01
N SER A 169 26.80 10.31 -25.44
CA SER A 169 27.82 9.90 -26.42
C SER A 169 28.49 8.58 -26.06
N GLY A 170 28.55 7.64 -27.01
CA GLY A 170 29.21 6.36 -26.84
C GLY A 170 28.55 5.40 -25.86
N LYS A 171 27.37 5.70 -25.37
CA LYS A 171 26.62 4.90 -24.39
C LYS A 171 25.31 4.41 -24.99
N LEU A 172 24.96 3.15 -24.67
CA LEU A 172 23.61 2.66 -24.88
C LEU A 172 22.79 2.99 -23.64
N VAL A 173 21.79 3.86 -23.77
CA VAL A 173 20.98 4.34 -22.67
C VAL A 173 19.52 3.94 -22.83
N ASN A 174 18.84 3.64 -21.74
CA ASN A 174 17.39 3.52 -21.67
C ASN A 174 16.74 4.88 -21.38
N ALA A 175 15.42 4.97 -21.35
CA ALA A 175 14.70 6.22 -21.10
C ALA A 175 15.09 6.90 -19.78
N PHE A 176 15.27 6.12 -18.70
CA PHE A 176 15.70 6.65 -17.41
C PHE A 176 17.09 7.29 -17.47
N ASP A 177 18.06 6.60 -18.06
CA ASP A 177 19.43 7.10 -18.18
C ASP A 177 19.53 8.24 -19.20
N LEU A 178 18.72 8.27 -20.25
CA LEU A 178 18.60 9.36 -21.20
C LEU A 178 18.23 10.67 -20.46
N VAL A 179 17.12 10.65 -19.74
CA VAL A 179 16.65 11.83 -19.00
C VAL A 179 17.65 12.21 -17.90
N ARG A 180 18.20 11.23 -17.17
CA ARG A 180 19.20 11.42 -16.12
C ARG A 180 20.41 12.20 -16.62
N LEU A 181 20.99 11.78 -17.72
CA LEU A 181 22.21 12.37 -18.27
C LEU A 181 21.97 13.79 -18.80
N HIS A 182 20.82 14.04 -19.43
CA HIS A 182 20.49 15.36 -19.97
C HIS A 182 20.08 16.37 -18.91
N ARG A 183 19.35 15.97 -17.87
CA ARG A 183 18.82 16.89 -16.85
C ARG A 183 19.71 17.05 -15.63
N PHE A 184 20.51 16.05 -15.31
CA PHE A 184 21.23 15.96 -14.05
C PHE A 184 22.69 15.51 -14.21
N GLY A 185 23.18 15.34 -15.44
CA GLY A 185 24.55 14.83 -15.70
C GLY A 185 25.62 15.72 -15.08
N ASP A 186 25.41 17.02 -15.06
CA ASP A 186 26.28 18.03 -14.45
C ASP A 186 26.52 17.84 -12.94
N LYS A 187 25.58 17.19 -12.24
CA LYS A 187 25.71 16.89 -10.81
C LYS A 187 26.80 15.85 -10.51
N ASP A 188 27.25 15.13 -11.53
CA ASP A 188 28.26 14.07 -11.39
C ASP A 188 29.70 14.57 -11.59
N ASP A 189 29.91 15.85 -11.94
CA ASP A 189 31.23 16.40 -12.25
C ASP A 189 32.25 16.30 -11.10
N GLU A 190 31.77 16.36 -9.87
CA GLU A 190 32.60 16.21 -8.66
C GLU A 190 32.67 14.75 -8.14
N ALA A 191 32.00 13.81 -8.81
CA ALA A 191 31.98 12.41 -8.36
C ALA A 191 33.34 11.74 -8.59
N GLN A 192 33.74 10.87 -7.66
CA GLN A 192 34.98 10.13 -7.81
C GLN A 192 34.91 9.16 -8.99
N PRO A 193 35.98 9.06 -9.81
CA PRO A 193 36.02 8.09 -10.90
C PRO A 193 35.74 6.66 -10.42
N GLY A 194 34.85 5.95 -11.12
CA GLY A 194 34.47 4.59 -10.75
C GLY A 194 33.34 4.48 -9.76
N THR A 195 32.71 5.59 -9.35
CA THR A 195 31.50 5.56 -8.53
C THR A 195 30.39 4.79 -9.26
N PRO A 196 29.76 3.77 -8.64
CA PRO A 196 28.64 3.06 -9.24
C PRO A 196 27.47 4.01 -9.57
N THR A 197 26.81 3.80 -10.71
CA THR A 197 25.73 4.68 -11.21
C THR A 197 24.63 4.92 -10.16
N ASN A 198 24.23 3.92 -9.41
CA ASN A 198 23.20 4.04 -8.38
C ASN A 198 23.60 4.86 -7.13
N ARG A 199 24.87 5.29 -7.06
CA ARG A 199 25.40 6.16 -5.99
C ARG A 199 25.68 7.60 -6.48
N LEU A 200 25.55 7.85 -7.77
CA LEU A 200 25.78 9.15 -8.36
C LEU A 200 24.69 10.15 -7.93
N PRO A 201 25.05 11.45 -7.75
CA PRO A 201 24.09 12.51 -7.48
C PRO A 201 23.00 12.62 -8.56
N SER A 202 23.37 12.47 -9.84
CA SER A 202 22.42 12.48 -10.95
C SER A 202 21.36 11.37 -10.83
N TYR A 203 21.78 10.18 -10.38
CA TYR A 203 20.86 9.03 -10.21
C TYR A 203 19.82 9.31 -9.13
N ARG A 204 20.23 9.91 -8.00
CA ARG A 204 19.29 10.29 -6.93
C ARG A 204 18.30 11.33 -7.40
N ALA A 205 18.79 12.38 -8.08
CA ALA A 205 17.91 13.41 -8.63
C ALA A 205 16.93 12.86 -9.65
N MET A 206 17.33 11.88 -10.46
CA MET A 206 16.46 11.20 -11.42
C MET A 206 15.43 10.30 -10.73
N CYS A 207 15.80 9.60 -9.66
CA CYS A 207 14.86 8.85 -8.84
C CYS A 207 13.80 9.76 -8.20
N GLU A 208 14.21 10.92 -7.71
CA GLU A 208 13.28 11.93 -7.15
C GLU A 208 12.30 12.41 -8.22
N LEU A 209 12.77 12.74 -9.42
CA LEU A 209 11.91 13.11 -10.54
C LEU A 209 10.93 11.99 -10.88
N ALA A 210 11.40 10.78 -11.05
CA ALA A 210 10.59 9.64 -11.41
C ALA A 210 9.52 9.28 -10.35
N THR A 211 9.85 9.42 -9.05
CA THR A 211 8.88 9.15 -7.98
C THR A 211 7.87 10.27 -7.76
N GLN A 212 8.15 11.48 -8.25
CA GLN A 212 7.20 12.60 -8.26
C GLN A 212 6.28 12.57 -9.49
N ASP A 213 6.62 11.78 -10.50
CA ASP A 213 5.79 11.58 -11.67
C ASP A 213 4.56 10.73 -11.31
N PRO A 214 3.32 11.23 -11.54
CA PRO A 214 2.11 10.52 -11.14
C PRO A 214 1.96 9.15 -11.80
N ASP A 215 2.25 9.03 -13.10
CA ASP A 215 2.09 7.79 -13.86
C ASP A 215 3.09 6.71 -13.37
N VAL A 216 4.35 7.10 -13.14
CA VAL A 216 5.40 6.20 -12.61
C VAL A 216 5.06 5.76 -11.19
N SER A 217 4.63 6.69 -10.34
CA SER A 217 4.28 6.42 -8.94
C SER A 217 3.08 5.49 -8.83
N ALA A 218 2.04 5.71 -9.62
CA ALA A 218 0.85 4.86 -9.68
C ALA A 218 1.21 3.44 -10.13
N LEU A 219 1.99 3.31 -11.22
CA LEU A 219 2.43 2.01 -11.72
C LEU A 219 3.26 1.24 -10.67
N MET A 220 4.21 1.91 -10.01
CA MET A 220 5.02 1.30 -8.94
C MET A 220 4.17 0.79 -7.78
N SER A 221 3.17 1.56 -7.39
CA SER A 221 2.27 1.20 -6.28
C SER A 221 1.39 0.02 -6.64
N GLN A 222 0.84 0.02 -7.86
CA GLN A 222 0.00 -1.06 -8.36
C GLN A 222 0.77 -2.38 -8.50
N GLU A 223 1.95 -2.36 -9.08
CA GLU A 223 2.78 -3.57 -9.26
C GLU A 223 3.18 -4.20 -7.93
N ARG A 224 3.60 -3.38 -6.96
CA ARG A 224 3.93 -3.84 -5.61
C ARG A 224 2.74 -4.47 -4.92
N TYR A 225 1.59 -3.81 -5.00
CA TYR A 225 0.35 -4.33 -4.43
C TYR A 225 -0.03 -5.68 -5.04
N GLN A 226 -0.04 -5.77 -6.36
CA GLN A 226 -0.39 -7.02 -7.07
C GLN A 226 0.56 -8.19 -6.75
N GLU A 227 1.85 -7.92 -6.57
CA GLU A 227 2.81 -8.95 -6.21
C GLU A 227 2.63 -9.41 -4.77
N ALA A 228 2.46 -8.46 -3.84
CA ALA A 228 2.30 -8.77 -2.43
C ALA A 228 0.98 -9.48 -2.11
N VAL A 229 -0.10 -9.14 -2.82
CA VAL A 229 -1.43 -9.76 -2.63
C VAL A 229 -1.46 -11.23 -3.04
N LYS A 230 -0.58 -11.67 -3.95
CA LYS A 230 -0.48 -13.10 -4.32
C LYS A 230 -0.20 -14.02 -3.12
N ASP A 231 0.45 -13.51 -2.10
CA ASP A 231 0.74 -14.26 -0.88
C ASP A 231 -0.48 -14.44 0.04
N PHE A 232 -1.60 -13.77 -0.28
CA PHE A 232 -2.87 -13.82 0.46
C PHE A 232 -3.98 -14.49 -0.38
N GLU A 233 -3.63 -15.50 -1.17
CA GLU A 233 -4.58 -16.28 -1.98
C GLU A 233 -5.67 -16.91 -1.10
N GLY A 234 -6.94 -16.79 -1.52
CA GLY A 234 -8.11 -17.40 -0.86
C GLY A 234 -9.03 -16.41 -0.13
N VAL A 235 -8.72 -15.13 -0.13
CA VAL A 235 -9.63 -14.07 0.37
C VAL A 235 -10.18 -13.29 -0.82
N GLU A 236 -11.52 -13.32 -0.97
CA GLU A 236 -12.17 -12.56 -2.04
C GLU A 236 -12.07 -11.05 -1.77
N ALA A 237 -11.67 -10.31 -2.80
CA ALA A 237 -11.72 -8.85 -2.80
C ALA A 237 -13.19 -8.39 -2.85
N THR A 238 -13.52 -7.30 -2.17
CA THR A 238 -14.85 -6.70 -2.28
C THR A 238 -15.06 -6.14 -3.69
N ASN A 239 -16.17 -6.50 -4.33
CA ASN A 239 -16.50 -6.09 -5.71
C ASN A 239 -16.73 -4.60 -5.90
N ASP A 240 -16.87 -3.83 -4.82
CA ASP A 240 -17.07 -2.37 -4.83
C ASP A 240 -15.76 -1.56 -4.78
N ALA A 241 -14.63 -2.20 -5.07
CA ALA A 241 -13.37 -1.48 -5.16
C ALA A 241 -13.39 -0.57 -6.38
N GLU A 242 -13.43 0.75 -6.17
CA GLU A 242 -13.09 1.70 -7.23
C GLU A 242 -11.70 1.37 -7.77
N PRO A 243 -11.48 1.53 -9.09
CA PRO A 243 -10.19 1.21 -9.68
C PRO A 243 -9.08 2.02 -9.01
N ALA A 244 -7.91 1.47 -8.99
CA ALA A 244 -6.58 1.83 -8.45
C ALA A 244 -6.26 3.30 -8.01
N ASN A 245 -7.12 4.27 -8.22
CA ASN A 245 -6.88 5.69 -7.94
C ASN A 245 -6.72 6.04 -6.45
N TRP A 246 -7.13 5.16 -5.52
CA TRP A 246 -6.96 5.45 -4.10
C TRP A 246 -5.49 5.44 -3.66
N MET A 247 -4.65 4.68 -4.36
CA MET A 247 -3.21 4.64 -4.08
C MET A 247 -2.52 5.97 -4.39
N ASP A 248 -3.05 6.76 -5.34
CA ASP A 248 -2.53 8.08 -5.69
C ASP A 248 -2.71 9.10 -4.57
N ARG A 249 -3.64 8.81 -3.63
CA ARG A 249 -3.89 9.64 -2.44
C ARG A 249 -2.88 9.41 -1.33
N LEU A 250 -2.07 8.37 -1.42
CA LEU A 250 -1.07 8.05 -0.40
C LEU A 250 0.09 9.04 -0.45
N GLU A 251 0.47 9.53 0.71
CA GLU A 251 1.69 10.33 0.86
C GLU A 251 2.92 9.44 0.70
N ILE A 252 3.71 9.68 -0.35
CA ILE A 252 4.85 8.86 -0.74
C ILE A 252 6.17 9.51 -0.28
N ASN A 253 7.14 8.69 0.09
CA ASN A 253 8.51 9.12 0.32
C ASN A 253 9.21 9.27 -1.04
N SER A 254 9.62 10.51 -1.38
CA SER A 254 10.23 10.85 -2.67
C SER A 254 11.56 10.13 -2.97
N GLN A 255 12.26 9.63 -1.94
CA GLN A 255 13.53 8.92 -2.14
C GLN A 255 13.33 7.43 -2.39
N THR A 256 12.34 6.81 -1.77
CA THR A 256 12.11 5.36 -1.83
C THR A 256 10.94 4.96 -2.71
N GLY A 257 10.03 5.90 -3.02
CA GLY A 257 8.76 5.61 -3.70
C GLY A 257 7.82 4.73 -2.87
N LEU A 258 8.02 4.65 -1.53
CA LEU A 258 7.18 3.87 -0.63
C LEU A 258 6.20 4.78 0.12
N PRO A 259 5.01 4.28 0.48
CA PRO A 259 4.07 5.01 1.34
C PRO A 259 4.74 5.40 2.66
N LYS A 260 4.51 6.63 3.11
CA LYS A 260 4.96 7.04 4.43
C LYS A 260 4.13 6.38 5.53
N ALA A 261 4.77 6.01 6.64
CA ALA A 261 4.08 5.48 7.81
C ALA A 261 3.36 6.61 8.57
N THR A 262 2.21 7.05 8.09
CA THR A 262 1.34 8.07 8.70
C THR A 262 -0.02 7.46 9.06
N ILE A 263 -0.74 8.08 10.03
CA ILE A 263 -2.10 7.65 10.38
C ILE A 263 -3.03 7.82 9.16
N ASP A 264 -2.84 8.88 8.40
CA ASP A 264 -3.66 9.20 7.22
C ASP A 264 -3.51 8.15 6.12
N ASN A 265 -2.27 7.77 5.77
CA ASN A 265 -2.04 6.70 4.81
C ASN A 265 -2.65 5.36 5.25
N VAL A 266 -2.48 4.99 6.52
CA VAL A 266 -3.08 3.76 7.04
C VAL A 266 -4.61 3.83 6.98
N TRP A 267 -5.20 4.99 7.31
CA TRP A 267 -6.65 5.19 7.22
C TRP A 267 -7.16 5.05 5.78
N ILE A 268 -6.46 5.67 4.80
CA ILE A 268 -6.78 5.54 3.37
C ILE A 268 -6.74 4.07 2.92
N ILE A 269 -5.75 3.31 3.37
CA ILE A 269 -5.63 1.87 3.07
C ILE A 269 -6.81 1.10 3.66
N LEU A 270 -7.11 1.27 4.95
CA LEU A 270 -8.23 0.58 5.61
C LEU A 270 -9.58 0.84 4.94
N GLU A 271 -9.77 2.05 4.40
CA GLU A 271 -11.01 2.48 3.75
C GLU A 271 -11.15 1.95 2.31
N ASN A 272 -10.03 1.75 1.60
CA ASN A 272 -10.07 1.53 0.16
C ASN A 272 -9.47 0.20 -0.31
N ASP A 273 -8.58 -0.43 0.49
CA ASP A 273 -7.96 -1.70 0.10
C ASP A 273 -9.04 -2.80 -0.03
N PRO A 274 -9.18 -3.42 -1.21
CA PRO A 274 -10.22 -4.42 -1.47
C PRO A 274 -10.22 -5.62 -0.51
N LEU A 275 -9.07 -5.94 0.10
CA LEU A 275 -8.95 -7.03 1.05
C LEU A 275 -9.30 -6.63 2.49
N LEU A 276 -9.45 -5.33 2.78
CA LEU A 276 -9.73 -4.81 4.12
C LEU A 276 -11.04 -4.04 4.20
N LYS A 277 -11.45 -3.38 3.12
CA LYS A 277 -12.63 -2.50 3.05
C LYS A 277 -13.89 -3.19 3.53
N GLY A 278 -14.53 -2.60 4.55
CA GLY A 278 -15.82 -3.06 5.08
C GLY A 278 -15.78 -4.38 5.87
N LYS A 279 -14.58 -4.94 6.10
CA LYS A 279 -14.46 -6.27 6.75
C LYS A 279 -14.37 -6.23 8.27
N PHE A 280 -14.30 -5.06 8.87
CA PHE A 280 -14.28 -4.88 10.32
C PHE A 280 -14.83 -3.51 10.72
N ALA A 281 -15.46 -3.45 11.88
CA ALA A 281 -16.04 -2.21 12.40
C ALA A 281 -16.12 -2.27 13.94
N LEU A 282 -16.46 -1.15 14.58
CA LEU A 282 -16.74 -1.11 16.01
C LEU A 282 -18.22 -1.51 16.26
N ASN A 283 -18.44 -2.64 16.93
CA ASN A 283 -19.73 -2.94 17.48
C ASN A 283 -19.93 -2.13 18.76
N GLN A 284 -20.75 -1.06 18.69
CA GLN A 284 -21.01 -0.17 19.83
C GLN A 284 -21.73 -0.87 20.96
N PHE A 285 -22.57 -1.86 20.64
CA PHE A 285 -23.32 -2.63 21.63
C PHE A 285 -22.38 -3.55 22.45
N ALA A 286 -21.46 -4.23 21.78
CA ALA A 286 -20.43 -5.03 22.44
C ALA A 286 -19.27 -4.19 23.01
N GLY A 287 -19.11 -2.94 22.56
CA GLY A 287 -18.00 -2.04 22.96
C GLY A 287 -16.63 -2.50 22.44
N ARG A 288 -16.59 -3.33 21.39
CA ARG A 288 -15.39 -3.98 20.84
C ARG A 288 -15.38 -3.93 19.32
N GLY A 289 -14.18 -4.01 18.72
CA GLY A 289 -14.03 -4.26 17.31
C GLY A 289 -14.59 -5.64 16.94
N GLU A 290 -15.17 -5.74 15.77
CA GLU A 290 -15.74 -6.96 15.23
C GLU A 290 -15.25 -7.19 13.80
N VAL A 291 -14.86 -8.43 13.49
CA VAL A 291 -14.56 -8.89 12.15
C VAL A 291 -15.88 -9.35 11.51
N LEU A 292 -16.19 -8.78 10.36
CA LEU A 292 -17.47 -8.98 9.67
C LEU A 292 -17.37 -9.99 8.53
N ASP A 293 -16.15 -10.16 7.97
CA ASP A 293 -15.88 -11.08 6.85
C ASP A 293 -14.42 -11.55 6.88
N ALA A 294 -14.03 -12.41 5.94
CA ALA A 294 -12.69 -12.96 5.82
C ALA A 294 -11.62 -11.86 5.69
N LEU A 295 -10.52 -12.03 6.41
CA LEU A 295 -9.36 -11.13 6.40
C LEU A 295 -8.15 -11.81 5.76
N PRO A 296 -7.18 -11.07 5.20
CA PRO A 296 -5.98 -11.64 4.55
C PRO A 296 -5.25 -12.70 5.39
N TRP A 297 -5.25 -12.54 6.71
CA TRP A 297 -4.61 -13.46 7.66
C TRP A 297 -5.57 -14.49 8.28
N ASN A 298 -6.86 -14.41 7.97
CA ASN A 298 -7.87 -15.34 8.50
C ASN A 298 -9.06 -15.46 7.54
N ALA A 299 -9.08 -16.52 6.77
CA ALA A 299 -10.10 -16.78 5.73
C ALA A 299 -11.51 -17.12 6.26
N SER A 300 -11.75 -17.06 7.58
CA SER A 300 -13.06 -17.32 8.16
C SER A 300 -14.03 -16.19 7.83
N THR A 301 -15.14 -16.50 7.19
CA THR A 301 -16.24 -15.58 6.89
C THR A 301 -17.22 -15.40 8.06
N LYS A 302 -17.00 -16.11 9.19
CA LYS A 302 -17.85 -16.00 10.37
C LYS A 302 -17.56 -14.72 11.11
N ARG A 303 -18.61 -13.95 11.41
CA ARG A 303 -18.51 -12.78 12.31
C ARG A 303 -17.94 -13.21 13.66
N ARG A 304 -17.00 -12.43 14.18
CA ARG A 304 -16.33 -12.68 15.45
C ARG A 304 -15.74 -11.39 16.01
N LEU A 305 -15.47 -11.40 17.29
CA LEU A 305 -14.76 -10.29 17.91
C LEU A 305 -13.32 -10.20 17.39
N TRP A 306 -12.84 -8.98 17.25
CA TRP A 306 -11.44 -8.66 16.95
C TRP A 306 -10.54 -9.05 18.12
N ASP A 307 -9.47 -9.78 17.87
CA ASP A 307 -8.54 -10.27 18.88
C ASP A 307 -7.06 -9.84 18.62
N ASP A 308 -6.15 -10.30 19.48
CA ASP A 308 -4.72 -9.97 19.37
C ASP A 308 -4.08 -10.54 18.09
N ASN A 309 -4.57 -11.66 17.56
CA ASN A 309 -4.09 -12.22 16.31
C ASN A 309 -4.48 -11.33 15.13
N ASP A 310 -5.61 -10.65 15.22
CA ASP A 310 -6.03 -9.69 14.20
C ASP A 310 -5.15 -8.44 14.21
N ASN A 311 -4.72 -7.97 15.38
CA ASN A 311 -3.74 -6.89 15.47
C ASN A 311 -2.42 -7.30 14.78
N ASN A 312 -1.89 -8.46 15.11
CA ASN A 312 -0.66 -8.98 14.52
C ASN A 312 -0.80 -9.24 13.01
N GLY A 313 -1.94 -9.76 12.58
CA GLY A 313 -2.26 -9.97 11.17
C GLY A 313 -2.32 -8.68 10.39
N LEU A 314 -2.94 -7.63 10.95
CA LEU A 314 -2.99 -6.31 10.34
C LEU A 314 -1.58 -5.69 10.23
N TYR A 315 -0.75 -5.78 11.29
CA TYR A 315 0.63 -5.29 11.24
C TYR A 315 1.44 -5.99 10.16
N TRP A 316 1.35 -7.32 10.09
CA TRP A 316 2.02 -8.11 9.06
C TRP A 316 1.54 -7.74 7.65
N TYR A 317 0.24 -7.57 7.45
CA TYR A 317 -0.32 -7.16 6.16
C TYR A 317 0.18 -5.76 5.76
N MET A 318 0.12 -4.78 6.65
CA MET A 318 0.59 -3.42 6.42
C MET A 318 2.08 -3.37 6.08
N GLU A 319 2.90 -4.15 6.77
CA GLU A 319 4.34 -4.24 6.50
C GLU A 319 4.62 -4.90 5.16
N LYS A 320 3.98 -6.03 4.88
CA LYS A 320 4.24 -6.85 3.70
C LYS A 320 3.72 -6.21 2.41
N VAL A 321 2.49 -5.72 2.42
CA VAL A 321 1.81 -5.20 1.22
C VAL A 321 2.12 -3.72 0.99
N HIS A 322 2.06 -2.93 2.05
CA HIS A 322 2.17 -1.47 1.94
C HIS A 322 3.50 -0.91 2.44
N HIS A 323 4.42 -1.76 2.95
CA HIS A 323 5.69 -1.34 3.56
C HIS A 323 5.54 -0.31 4.68
N ILE A 324 4.40 -0.34 5.36
CA ILE A 324 4.11 0.53 6.50
C ILE A 324 4.41 -0.21 7.80
N THR A 325 5.33 0.34 8.58
CA THR A 325 5.69 -0.14 9.91
C THR A 325 5.33 0.91 10.97
N GLY A 326 5.19 0.49 12.23
CA GLY A 326 4.88 1.38 13.35
C GLY A 326 3.48 1.17 13.92
N ASN A 327 3.36 0.15 14.78
CA ASN A 327 2.10 -0.32 15.39
C ASN A 327 1.24 0.81 15.95
N GLY A 328 1.82 1.79 16.65
CA GLY A 328 1.03 2.87 17.23
C GLY A 328 0.30 3.77 16.22
N LYS A 329 0.78 3.87 14.98
CA LYS A 329 0.09 4.60 13.91
C LYS A 329 -1.00 3.74 13.27
N ILE A 330 -0.74 2.43 13.13
CA ILE A 330 -1.72 1.46 12.65
C ILE A 330 -2.88 1.37 13.63
N ASP A 331 -2.59 1.23 14.93
CA ASP A 331 -3.62 1.21 15.98
C ASP A 331 -4.45 2.50 16.01
N GLY A 332 -3.79 3.66 15.87
CA GLY A 332 -4.47 4.96 15.81
C GLY A 332 -5.44 5.07 14.65
N ALA A 333 -4.99 4.67 13.46
CA ALA A 333 -5.84 4.67 12.26
C ALA A 333 -6.97 3.63 12.36
N LEU A 334 -6.69 2.42 12.85
CA LEU A 334 -7.69 1.37 13.08
C LEU A 334 -8.79 1.84 14.02
N SER A 335 -8.41 2.49 15.14
CA SER A 335 -9.36 3.02 16.12
C SER A 335 -10.27 4.10 15.52
N LEU A 336 -9.71 5.01 14.74
CA LEU A 336 -10.47 6.06 14.05
C LEU A 336 -11.41 5.47 13.00
N HIS A 337 -10.89 4.60 12.14
CA HIS A 337 -11.64 3.95 11.07
C HIS A 337 -12.81 3.12 11.61
N THR A 338 -12.55 2.24 12.58
CA THR A 338 -13.61 1.39 13.17
C THR A 338 -14.67 2.21 13.90
N THR A 339 -14.30 3.33 14.52
CA THR A 339 -15.27 4.24 15.17
C THR A 339 -16.15 4.95 14.16
N GLN A 340 -15.59 5.34 13.01
CA GLN A 340 -16.36 5.99 11.94
C GLN A 340 -17.39 5.04 11.31
N HIS A 341 -17.03 3.75 11.18
CA HIS A 341 -17.90 2.71 10.64
C HIS A 341 -18.62 1.90 11.73
N ALA A 342 -18.79 2.51 12.90
CA ALA A 342 -19.43 1.83 14.02
C ALA A 342 -20.90 1.52 13.75
N PHE A 343 -21.34 0.35 14.21
CA PHE A 343 -22.73 -0.10 14.12
C PHE A 343 -23.23 -0.58 15.49
N ASN A 344 -24.56 -0.74 15.63
CA ASN A 344 -25.18 -1.30 16.82
C ASN A 344 -26.14 -2.43 16.42
N GLU A 345 -25.69 -3.64 16.58
CA GLU A 345 -26.41 -4.83 16.10
C GLU A 345 -27.83 -4.99 16.67
N VAL A 346 -28.06 -4.57 17.92
CA VAL A 346 -29.41 -4.66 18.53
C VAL A 346 -30.30 -3.53 17.99
N GLN A 347 -29.79 -2.33 17.82
CA GLN A 347 -30.53 -1.21 17.22
C GLN A 347 -30.88 -1.52 15.77
N ASP A 348 -29.91 -2.01 14.98
CA ASP A 348 -30.11 -2.37 13.59
C ASP A 348 -31.18 -3.49 13.46
N TYR A 349 -31.11 -4.50 14.32
CA TYR A 349 -32.13 -5.53 14.39
C TYR A 349 -33.52 -4.95 14.70
N LEU A 350 -33.66 -4.16 15.77
CA LEU A 350 -34.94 -3.60 16.16
C LEU A 350 -35.53 -2.66 15.09
N GLN A 351 -34.70 -1.88 14.42
CA GLN A 351 -35.11 -0.98 13.32
C GLN A 351 -35.51 -1.75 12.06
N SER A 352 -34.94 -2.92 11.83
CA SER A 352 -35.29 -3.78 10.68
C SER A 352 -36.67 -4.43 10.80
N LEU A 353 -37.24 -4.49 12.02
CA LEU A 353 -38.51 -5.16 12.27
C LEU A 353 -39.69 -4.35 11.72
N LYS A 354 -40.63 -5.08 11.13
CA LYS A 354 -41.93 -4.52 10.72
C LYS A 354 -43.04 -5.19 11.52
N TRP A 355 -43.86 -4.39 12.20
CA TRP A 355 -44.97 -4.91 12.92
C TRP A 355 -46.07 -5.43 11.99
N ASP A 356 -46.57 -6.61 12.29
CA ASP A 356 -47.64 -7.30 11.53
C ASP A 356 -49.05 -6.91 11.99
N GLY A 357 -49.19 -6.02 12.95
CA GLY A 357 -50.46 -5.52 13.50
C GLY A 357 -51.06 -6.44 14.61
N VAL A 358 -50.37 -7.54 14.98
CA VAL A 358 -50.89 -8.47 16.00
C VAL A 358 -50.25 -8.19 17.37
N PRO A 359 -51.05 -7.77 18.39
CA PRO A 359 -50.54 -7.47 19.73
C PRO A 359 -50.27 -8.80 20.47
N ARG A 360 -48.98 -9.14 20.73
CA ARG A 360 -48.58 -10.37 21.45
C ARG A 360 -47.88 -10.08 22.76
N LEU A 361 -47.43 -8.84 22.96
CA LEU A 361 -46.53 -8.56 24.07
C LEU A 361 -47.20 -8.70 25.44
N ASP A 362 -48.39 -8.18 25.60
CA ASP A 362 -49.09 -8.16 26.88
C ASP A 362 -49.43 -9.58 27.39
N THR A 363 -49.62 -10.55 26.48
CA THR A 363 -49.98 -11.93 26.80
C THR A 363 -48.82 -12.92 26.75
N LEU A 364 -47.59 -12.40 26.47
CA LEU A 364 -46.41 -13.27 26.24
C LEU A 364 -46.17 -14.29 27.35
N PHE A 365 -46.20 -13.89 28.62
CA PHE A 365 -45.99 -14.83 29.72
C PHE A 365 -47.24 -15.66 30.03
N ILE A 366 -48.43 -15.15 29.68
CA ILE A 366 -49.70 -15.92 29.79
C ILE A 366 -49.70 -17.05 28.80
N ASP A 367 -49.43 -16.75 27.52
CA ASP A 367 -49.51 -17.70 26.42
C ASP A 367 -48.43 -18.78 26.47
N TYR A 368 -47.19 -18.41 26.84
CA TYR A 368 -46.03 -19.29 26.75
C TYR A 368 -45.55 -19.86 28.09
N LEU A 369 -45.85 -19.23 29.23
CA LEU A 369 -45.44 -19.72 30.56
C LEU A 369 -46.60 -20.09 31.44
N GLY A 370 -47.85 -19.89 31.00
CA GLY A 370 -49.05 -20.19 31.79
C GLY A 370 -49.26 -19.25 32.98
N ALA A 371 -48.77 -18.02 32.88
CA ALA A 371 -48.98 -17.00 33.92
C ALA A 371 -50.48 -16.62 34.01
N GLU A 372 -50.96 -16.23 35.20
CA GLU A 372 -52.32 -15.74 35.40
C GLU A 372 -52.62 -14.51 34.51
N ASP A 373 -53.74 -14.56 33.80
CA ASP A 373 -54.22 -13.44 33.01
C ASP A 373 -54.80 -12.35 33.93
N SER A 374 -53.98 -11.36 34.25
CA SER A 374 -54.39 -10.25 35.11
C SER A 374 -53.86 -8.92 34.51
N PRO A 375 -54.51 -7.78 34.89
CA PRO A 375 -54.00 -6.48 34.51
C PRO A 375 -52.55 -6.24 34.95
N TYR A 376 -52.18 -6.84 36.08
CA TYR A 376 -50.81 -6.76 36.60
C TYR A 376 -49.83 -7.51 35.67
N THR A 377 -50.08 -8.78 35.34
CA THR A 377 -49.23 -9.58 34.46
C THR A 377 -49.05 -8.90 33.12
N ARG A 378 -50.11 -8.44 32.50
CA ARG A 378 -50.06 -7.71 31.23
C ARG A 378 -49.22 -6.42 31.33
N ALA A 379 -49.40 -5.64 32.39
CA ALA A 379 -48.68 -4.36 32.59
C ALA A 379 -47.17 -4.58 32.83
N VAL A 380 -46.78 -5.55 33.67
CA VAL A 380 -45.35 -5.79 33.97
C VAL A 380 -44.61 -6.39 32.79
N THR A 381 -45.26 -7.28 32.02
CA THR A 381 -44.74 -7.83 30.79
C THR A 381 -44.43 -6.72 29.77
N ARG A 382 -45.42 -5.86 29.51
CA ARG A 382 -45.24 -4.73 28.60
C ARG A 382 -44.09 -3.81 29.06
N LYS A 383 -44.08 -3.43 30.36
CA LYS A 383 -43.06 -2.52 30.91
C LYS A 383 -41.63 -3.11 30.80
N ALA A 384 -41.47 -4.40 31.09
CA ALA A 384 -40.15 -5.03 31.03
C ALA A 384 -39.57 -5.03 29.61
N PHE A 385 -40.35 -5.43 28.61
CA PHE A 385 -39.87 -5.44 27.21
C PHE A 385 -39.82 -4.05 26.58
N THR A 386 -40.72 -3.13 26.96
CA THR A 386 -40.57 -1.73 26.56
C THR A 386 -39.28 -1.13 27.11
N ALA A 387 -38.89 -1.45 28.35
CA ALA A 387 -37.63 -1.03 28.93
C ALA A 387 -36.44 -1.63 28.22
N ALA A 388 -36.52 -2.93 27.79
CA ALA A 388 -35.50 -3.58 27.01
C ALA A 388 -35.23 -2.86 25.68
N VAL A 389 -36.30 -2.54 24.93
CA VAL A 389 -36.20 -1.76 23.69
C VAL A 389 -35.67 -0.35 23.97
N THR A 390 -36.20 0.32 25.01
CA THR A 390 -35.76 1.68 25.34
C THR A 390 -34.28 1.73 25.69
N ARG A 391 -33.73 0.81 26.49
CA ARG A 391 -32.33 0.77 26.83
C ARG A 391 -31.43 0.42 25.62
N ALA A 392 -31.91 -0.39 24.71
CA ALA A 392 -31.21 -0.65 23.46
C ALA A 392 -31.13 0.58 22.55
N MET A 393 -32.27 1.30 22.40
CA MET A 393 -32.36 2.47 21.52
C MET A 393 -31.79 3.76 22.16
N VAL A 394 -31.88 3.89 23.48
CA VAL A 394 -31.37 5.02 24.26
C VAL A 394 -30.55 4.47 25.44
N PRO A 395 -29.31 4.08 25.21
CA PRO A 395 -28.43 3.52 26.24
C PRO A 395 -28.34 4.41 27.48
N GLY A 396 -28.35 3.81 28.67
CA GLY A 396 -28.31 4.50 29.94
C GLY A 396 -29.67 5.02 30.42
N SER A 397 -30.78 4.76 29.70
CA SER A 397 -32.13 5.04 30.16
C SER A 397 -32.40 4.39 31.52
N LYS A 398 -33.07 5.13 32.42
CA LYS A 398 -33.33 4.65 33.78
C LYS A 398 -34.38 3.54 33.78
N TYR A 399 -34.02 2.37 34.31
CA TYR A 399 -34.89 1.24 34.57
C TYR A 399 -34.33 0.44 35.74
N ASP A 400 -34.85 0.63 36.94
CA ASP A 400 -34.33 0.08 38.19
C ASP A 400 -35.04 -1.22 38.60
N ASN A 401 -35.96 -1.70 37.78
CA ASN A 401 -36.78 -2.86 38.09
C ASN A 401 -36.17 -4.14 37.44
N MET A 402 -36.32 -5.24 38.12
CA MET A 402 -36.09 -6.57 37.61
C MET A 402 -37.39 -7.36 37.67
N LEU A 403 -37.88 -7.83 36.53
CA LEU A 403 -39.07 -8.69 36.51
C LEU A 403 -38.69 -10.09 36.92
N ILE A 404 -39.34 -10.65 37.92
CA ILE A 404 -39.06 -11.96 38.47
C ILE A 404 -40.12 -12.95 38.00
N LEU A 405 -39.66 -14.06 37.35
CA LEU A 405 -40.49 -15.16 36.90
C LEU A 405 -40.44 -16.29 37.94
N ALA A 406 -41.47 -16.41 38.79
CA ALA A 406 -41.57 -17.46 39.79
C ALA A 406 -42.47 -18.60 39.26
N GLY A 407 -42.03 -19.85 39.43
CA GLY A 407 -42.82 -21.02 39.01
C GLY A 407 -41.96 -22.29 38.92
N PRO A 408 -42.61 -23.45 38.73
CA PRO A 408 -41.91 -24.72 38.72
C PRO A 408 -40.73 -24.83 37.77
N GLN A 409 -39.79 -25.68 38.09
CA GLN A 409 -38.67 -25.99 37.19
C GLN A 409 -39.19 -26.61 35.90
N GLY A 410 -38.54 -26.33 34.77
CA GLY A 410 -38.81 -26.94 33.48
C GLY A 410 -39.94 -26.30 32.65
N ILE A 411 -40.64 -25.28 33.16
CA ILE A 411 -41.73 -24.58 32.40
C ILE A 411 -41.19 -23.66 31.27
N GLY A 412 -39.88 -23.53 31.09
CA GLY A 412 -39.31 -22.79 29.98
C GLY A 412 -38.98 -21.32 30.25
N LYS A 413 -38.88 -20.85 31.52
CA LYS A 413 -38.58 -19.46 31.88
C LYS A 413 -37.31 -18.93 31.21
N SER A 414 -36.19 -19.57 31.44
CA SER A 414 -34.89 -19.20 30.86
C SER A 414 -34.85 -19.37 29.34
N THR A 415 -35.47 -20.46 28.83
CA THR A 415 -35.58 -20.72 27.39
C THR A 415 -36.33 -19.59 26.65
N LEU A 416 -37.39 -19.05 27.27
CA LEU A 416 -38.14 -17.96 26.68
C LEU A 416 -37.27 -16.65 26.62
N LEU A 417 -36.59 -16.34 27.70
CA LEU A 417 -35.70 -15.19 27.77
C LEU A 417 -34.56 -15.28 26.76
N ASP A 418 -33.89 -16.42 26.66
CA ASP A 418 -32.86 -16.70 25.69
C ASP A 418 -33.36 -16.52 24.24
N LYS A 419 -34.51 -17.12 23.90
CA LYS A 419 -35.12 -16.95 22.56
C LYS A 419 -35.52 -15.51 22.26
N MET A 420 -36.04 -14.79 23.24
CA MET A 420 -36.40 -13.35 23.09
C MET A 420 -35.18 -12.45 22.92
N SER A 421 -34.04 -12.81 23.50
CA SER A 421 -32.80 -12.07 23.41
C SER A 421 -32.13 -12.19 22.03
N ARG A 422 -32.51 -13.17 21.20
CA ARG A 422 -31.91 -13.44 19.87
C ARG A 422 -30.42 -13.75 19.90
N GLY A 423 -29.90 -14.27 21.00
CA GLY A 423 -28.49 -14.58 21.21
C GLY A 423 -27.72 -13.53 22.02
N TRP A 424 -28.31 -12.38 22.30
CA TRP A 424 -27.73 -11.35 23.21
C TRP A 424 -28.14 -11.61 24.66
N PHE A 425 -27.88 -12.82 25.16
CA PHE A 425 -28.31 -13.34 26.44
C PHE A 425 -27.13 -13.65 27.36
N ASN A 426 -27.31 -13.42 28.65
CA ASN A 426 -26.36 -13.87 29.65
C ASN A 426 -27.09 -14.32 30.93
N ASP A 427 -26.83 -15.56 31.35
CA ASP A 427 -27.33 -16.20 32.58
C ASP A 427 -26.20 -16.55 33.56
N SER A 428 -24.97 -16.13 33.25
CA SER A 428 -23.77 -16.55 33.98
C SER A 428 -23.34 -15.57 35.09
N ILE A 429 -24.08 -14.46 35.30
CA ILE A 429 -23.72 -13.47 36.30
C ILE A 429 -23.91 -14.02 37.70
N ARG A 430 -22.81 -14.06 38.49
CA ARG A 430 -22.79 -14.56 39.87
C ARG A 430 -22.28 -13.49 40.86
N THR A 431 -21.66 -12.44 40.36
CA THR A 431 -21.14 -11.30 41.15
C THR A 431 -21.75 -10.00 40.66
N PHE A 432 -22.06 -9.10 41.56
CA PHE A 432 -22.70 -7.80 41.29
C PHE A 432 -21.78 -6.64 41.67
N GLU A 433 -20.53 -6.92 41.91
CA GLU A 433 -19.53 -5.93 42.30
C GLU A 433 -18.27 -6.03 41.43
N GLY A 434 -17.61 -4.90 41.27
CA GLY A 434 -16.33 -4.83 40.61
C GLY A 434 -16.39 -4.80 39.08
N LYS A 435 -15.21 -4.90 38.50
CA LYS A 435 -15.00 -4.80 37.05
C LYS A 435 -15.61 -5.98 36.27
N GLU A 436 -15.50 -7.18 36.83
CA GLU A 436 -15.97 -8.41 36.19
C GLU A 436 -17.49 -8.39 35.92
N ALA A 437 -18.27 -7.89 36.88
CA ALA A 437 -19.71 -7.76 36.72
C ALA A 437 -20.08 -6.85 35.53
N SER A 438 -19.33 -5.73 35.36
CA SER A 438 -19.56 -4.81 34.24
C SER A 438 -19.08 -5.36 32.89
N GLU A 439 -18.00 -6.14 32.88
CA GLU A 439 -17.51 -6.79 31.65
C GLU A 439 -18.49 -7.86 31.13
N LEU A 440 -19.17 -8.60 32.03
CA LEU A 440 -20.17 -9.59 31.66
C LEU A 440 -21.46 -8.99 31.03
N LEU A 441 -21.68 -7.69 31.13
CA LEU A 441 -22.80 -6.99 30.49
C LEU A 441 -22.52 -6.54 29.06
N GLN A 442 -21.28 -6.62 28.59
CA GLN A 442 -20.94 -6.19 27.25
C GLN A 442 -21.51 -7.14 26.19
N GLY A 443 -22.23 -6.60 25.21
CA GLY A 443 -22.86 -7.38 24.16
C GLY A 443 -24.06 -8.19 24.65
N VAL A 444 -24.69 -7.79 25.76
CA VAL A 444 -25.86 -8.46 26.33
C VAL A 444 -27.05 -7.53 26.33
N TRP A 445 -28.21 -8.02 25.88
CA TRP A 445 -29.48 -7.29 25.89
C TRP A 445 -30.39 -7.76 27.03
N LEU A 446 -30.56 -9.09 27.21
CA LEU A 446 -31.31 -9.65 28.32
C LEU A 446 -30.37 -10.43 29.24
N VAL A 447 -30.44 -10.09 30.53
CA VAL A 447 -29.68 -10.77 31.58
C VAL A 447 -30.63 -11.55 32.47
N GLU A 448 -30.33 -12.83 32.70
CA GLU A 448 -31.03 -13.64 33.66
C GLU A 448 -30.22 -13.77 34.96
N ILE A 449 -30.83 -13.46 36.08
CA ILE A 449 -30.34 -13.76 37.43
C ILE A 449 -31.16 -14.93 37.94
N GLY A 450 -30.59 -16.16 37.83
CA GLY A 450 -31.22 -17.40 38.28
C GLY A 450 -31.07 -17.65 39.78
N GLU A 451 -31.86 -18.59 40.30
CA GLU A 451 -31.75 -19.12 41.67
C GLU A 451 -31.76 -18.03 42.74
N LEU A 452 -32.72 -17.08 42.63
CA LEU A 452 -32.84 -15.95 43.57
C LEU A 452 -33.02 -16.36 45.05
N ASP A 453 -33.53 -17.57 45.26
CA ASP A 453 -33.70 -18.19 46.58
C ASP A 453 -32.35 -18.50 47.27
N ALA A 454 -31.26 -18.63 46.53
CA ALA A 454 -29.95 -18.89 47.06
C ALA A 454 -29.25 -17.64 47.61
N PHE A 455 -29.71 -16.41 47.27
CA PHE A 455 -29.08 -15.16 47.67
C PHE A 455 -29.33 -14.80 49.16
N ARG A 456 -28.31 -14.25 49.81
CA ARG A 456 -28.39 -13.74 51.21
C ARG A 456 -28.96 -12.30 51.18
N LYS A 457 -29.40 -11.80 52.32
CA LYS A 457 -29.89 -10.40 52.45
C LYS A 457 -28.88 -9.35 52.02
N THR A 458 -27.59 -9.58 52.23
CA THR A 458 -26.52 -8.69 51.80
C THR A 458 -26.39 -8.65 50.30
N ASP A 459 -26.61 -9.78 49.63
CA ASP A 459 -26.56 -9.89 48.17
C ASP A 459 -27.70 -9.12 47.51
N VAL A 460 -28.90 -9.11 48.10
CA VAL A 460 -30.06 -8.37 47.63
C VAL A 460 -29.77 -6.85 47.59
N ALA A 461 -29.09 -6.30 48.61
CA ALA A 461 -28.71 -4.89 48.60
C ALA A 461 -27.72 -4.56 47.45
N CYS A 462 -26.71 -5.40 47.23
CA CYS A 462 -25.76 -5.26 46.13
C CYS A 462 -26.45 -5.36 44.77
N ILE A 463 -27.39 -6.33 44.61
CA ILE A 463 -28.21 -6.45 43.40
C ILE A 463 -29.02 -5.20 43.14
N LYS A 464 -29.72 -4.67 44.12
CA LYS A 464 -30.52 -3.43 44.01
C LYS A 464 -29.65 -2.25 43.57
N GLN A 465 -28.45 -2.11 44.17
CA GLN A 465 -27.49 -1.06 43.80
C GLN A 465 -27.01 -1.26 42.36
N PHE A 466 -26.64 -2.49 42.02
CA PHE A 466 -26.18 -2.82 40.66
C PHE A 466 -27.23 -2.57 39.58
N LEU A 467 -28.50 -2.93 39.83
CA LEU A 467 -29.63 -2.69 38.91
C LEU A 467 -29.89 -1.21 38.66
N SER A 468 -29.65 -0.37 39.65
CA SER A 468 -29.92 1.08 39.55
C SER A 468 -28.90 1.86 38.75
N LEU A 469 -27.75 1.24 38.38
CA LEU A 469 -26.73 1.90 37.59
C LEU A 469 -27.20 2.16 36.15
N ARG A 470 -26.87 3.35 35.64
CA ARG A 470 -27.16 3.76 34.26
C ARG A 470 -26.01 3.53 33.32
N SER A 471 -24.80 3.52 33.84
CA SER A 471 -23.56 3.26 33.13
C SER A 471 -22.60 2.47 33.98
N ASP A 472 -21.76 1.70 33.30
CA ASP A 472 -20.67 0.95 33.91
C ASP A 472 -19.35 1.64 33.59
N ARG A 473 -18.54 1.88 34.64
CA ARG A 473 -17.23 2.54 34.52
C ARG A 473 -16.14 1.56 34.89
N PHE A 474 -15.34 1.20 33.92
CA PHE A 474 -14.19 0.34 34.16
C PHE A 474 -13.05 0.63 33.17
N ARG A 475 -11.86 0.20 33.53
CA ARG A 475 -10.71 0.26 32.67
C ARG A 475 -10.47 -1.13 32.08
N ALA A 476 -10.61 -1.27 30.76
CA ALA A 476 -10.30 -2.52 30.08
C ALA A 476 -8.85 -2.94 30.36
N ALA A 477 -8.54 -4.24 30.36
CA ALA A 477 -7.19 -4.71 30.48
C ALA A 477 -6.33 -4.05 29.38
N TYR A 478 -5.17 -3.48 29.78
CA TYR A 478 -4.26 -2.71 28.92
C TYR A 478 -4.84 -1.38 28.34
N GLY A 479 -6.07 -1.02 28.68
CA GLY A 479 -6.67 0.27 28.26
C GLY A 479 -5.98 1.46 28.96
N ARG A 480 -5.69 2.53 28.20
CA ARG A 480 -5.11 3.78 28.75
C ARG A 480 -6.12 4.63 29.51
N HIS A 481 -7.39 4.55 29.13
CA HIS A 481 -8.48 5.38 29.66
C HIS A 481 -9.57 4.53 30.28
N VAL A 482 -10.25 5.09 31.30
CA VAL A 482 -11.49 4.53 31.84
C VAL A 482 -12.57 4.69 30.75
N LYS A 483 -13.27 3.61 30.42
CA LYS A 483 -14.45 3.65 29.56
C LYS A 483 -15.69 3.79 30.43
N GLU A 484 -16.63 4.61 30.00
CA GLU A 484 -17.99 4.67 30.52
C GLU A 484 -18.91 4.11 29.45
N LEU A 485 -19.56 2.99 29.78
CA LEU A 485 -20.50 2.32 28.87
C LEU A 485 -21.90 2.46 29.43
N PRO A 486 -22.77 3.24 28.74
CA PRO A 486 -24.18 3.33 29.11
C PRO A 486 -24.84 1.93 28.97
N ARG A 487 -25.65 1.55 29.95
CA ARG A 487 -26.28 0.22 29.95
C ARG A 487 -27.35 0.09 28.89
N CYS A 488 -27.23 -1.00 28.11
CA CYS A 488 -28.18 -1.38 27.07
C CYS A 488 -29.07 -2.55 27.51
N CYS A 489 -28.71 -3.25 28.58
CA CYS A 489 -29.38 -4.46 29.03
C CYS A 489 -30.50 -4.20 30.06
N VAL A 490 -31.41 -5.15 30.16
CA VAL A 490 -32.40 -5.27 31.24
C VAL A 490 -32.23 -6.61 31.95
N PHE A 491 -32.67 -6.66 33.21
CA PHE A 491 -32.50 -7.81 34.08
C PHE A 491 -33.84 -8.51 34.33
N PHE A 492 -33.82 -9.84 34.25
CA PHE A 492 -34.88 -10.73 34.64
C PHE A 492 -34.39 -11.65 35.75
N GLY A 493 -35.23 -11.91 36.73
CA GLY A 493 -34.97 -12.89 37.76
C GLY A 493 -35.75 -14.19 37.51
N THR A 494 -35.18 -15.34 37.83
CA THR A 494 -35.91 -16.62 37.82
C THR A 494 -35.75 -17.31 39.17
N THR A 495 -36.86 -17.93 39.61
CA THR A 495 -36.90 -18.74 40.84
C THR A 495 -37.90 -19.90 40.70
N ASN A 496 -37.69 -20.93 41.51
CA ASN A 496 -38.58 -22.07 41.58
C ASN A 496 -39.59 -22.02 42.72
N THR A 497 -39.41 -21.05 43.61
CA THR A 497 -40.26 -20.83 44.82
C THR A 497 -40.94 -19.50 44.78
N SER A 498 -42.11 -19.39 45.43
CA SER A 498 -42.84 -18.14 45.62
C SER A 498 -42.29 -17.30 46.79
N ASP A 499 -41.51 -17.87 47.67
CA ASP A 499 -41.00 -17.25 48.90
C ASP A 499 -39.51 -16.94 48.81
N TYR A 500 -39.15 -16.20 47.79
CA TYR A 500 -37.76 -15.79 47.46
C TYR A 500 -37.37 -14.41 48.02
N LEU A 501 -38.34 -13.54 48.28
CA LEU A 501 -38.07 -12.23 48.85
C LEU A 501 -37.99 -12.32 50.37
N ARG A 502 -36.77 -12.19 50.90
CA ARG A 502 -36.52 -12.13 52.35
C ARG A 502 -36.59 -10.72 52.95
N ASP A 503 -36.81 -9.74 52.11
CA ASP A 503 -36.93 -8.33 52.46
C ASP A 503 -38.36 -7.82 52.14
N ARG A 504 -39.01 -7.21 53.14
CA ARG A 504 -40.38 -6.66 52.99
C ARG A 504 -40.42 -5.28 52.34
N THR A 505 -39.26 -4.68 52.01
CA THR A 505 -39.18 -3.33 51.42
C THR A 505 -39.21 -3.31 49.90
N GLY A 506 -39.46 -4.42 49.25
CA GLY A 506 -39.65 -4.54 47.80
C GLY A 506 -38.40 -4.84 47.02
#